data_141b6edd071cde5dda77a9354355add1
#
_entry.id   141b6edd071cde5dda77a9354355add1
#
_cell.length_a   1.000
_cell.length_b   1.000
_cell.length_c   1.000
_cell.angle_alpha   90.00
_cell.angle_beta   90.00
_cell.angle_gamma   90.00
#
_symmetry.space_group_name_H-M   'P 1'
#
loop_
_entity.id
_entity.type
_entity.pdbx_description
1 polymer ?
#
loop_
_entity_poly.entity_id
_entity_poly.type
_entity_poly.pdbx_seq_one_letter_code
_entity_poly.pdbx_strand_id
1 'polypeptide(L)'
;MDPEPTILKRMLDQEVQLDLMFHALADSNRRSILRQLGFGPRSVSDLARPLPMSLAGVVQHVQILEVSGLISSSKVGRTRTCRLNEEGLRAVEQWIVDRQLQVEQQLDRLDALLSQEINDQHRREE
;
A
#
# COMPACT_ATOMS: atom_id res chain seq x y z
N MET A 1 19.41 -4.35 28.46
CA MET A 1 19.86 -3.65 27.24
C MET A 1 19.38 -4.47 26.05
N ASP A 2 18.32 -4.00 25.40
CA ASP A 2 17.78 -4.73 24.26
C ASP A 2 18.71 -4.57 23.07
N PRO A 3 19.12 -5.66 22.43
CA PRO A 3 19.94 -5.56 21.22
C PRO A 3 19.17 -4.83 20.13
N GLU A 4 19.85 -3.97 19.40
CA GLU A 4 19.26 -3.33 18.23
C GLU A 4 18.73 -4.39 17.26
N PRO A 5 17.56 -4.14 16.61
CA PRO A 5 17.05 -5.08 15.62
C PRO A 5 18.07 -5.30 14.51
N THR A 6 18.33 -6.55 14.18
CA THR A 6 19.16 -6.90 13.04
C THR A 6 18.49 -6.43 11.74
N ILE A 7 19.26 -6.29 10.66
CA ILE A 7 18.74 -5.98 9.34
C ILE A 7 17.62 -6.97 8.95
N LEU A 8 17.84 -8.25 9.24
CA LEU A 8 16.84 -9.30 8.96
C LEU A 8 15.53 -9.04 9.70
N LYS A 9 15.60 -8.67 10.99
CA LYS A 9 14.39 -8.36 11.77
C LYS A 9 13.63 -7.17 11.19
N ARG A 10 14.33 -6.12 10.77
CA ARG A 10 13.71 -4.96 10.12
C ARG A 10 13.02 -5.34 8.81
N MET A 11 13.65 -6.19 8.02
CA MET A 11 13.06 -6.69 6.77
C MET A 11 11.79 -7.49 7.03
N LEU A 12 11.80 -8.36 8.05
CA LEU A 12 10.63 -9.16 8.43
C LEU A 12 9.51 -8.27 8.97
N ASP A 13 9.82 -7.25 9.76
CA ASP A 13 8.82 -6.30 10.26
C ASP A 13 8.18 -5.51 9.11
N GLN A 14 8.95 -5.12 8.10
CA GLN A 14 8.43 -4.46 6.90
C GLN A 14 7.52 -5.38 6.09
N GLU A 15 7.86 -6.66 5.94
CA GLU A 15 7.03 -7.63 5.25
C GLU A 15 5.70 -7.85 5.96
N VAL A 16 5.72 -7.99 7.30
CA VAL A 16 4.50 -8.09 8.10
C VAL A 16 3.63 -6.84 7.94
N GLN A 17 4.24 -5.66 7.93
CA GLN A 17 3.52 -4.40 7.76
C GLN A 17 2.88 -4.31 6.38
N LEU A 18 3.58 -4.73 5.33
CA LEU A 18 3.02 -4.79 3.98
C LEU A 18 1.84 -5.76 3.91
N ASP A 19 1.92 -6.91 4.54
CA ASP A 19 0.81 -7.88 4.58
C ASP A 19 -0.42 -7.25 5.22
N LEU A 20 -0.27 -6.52 6.32
CA LEU A 20 -1.35 -5.81 6.98
C LEU A 20 -1.95 -4.73 6.08
N MET A 21 -1.13 -4.00 5.34
CA MET A 21 -1.56 -2.96 4.41
C MET A 21 -2.38 -3.56 3.26
N PHE A 22 -1.90 -4.61 2.62
CA PHE A 22 -2.63 -5.27 1.54
C PHE A 22 -3.92 -5.92 2.03
N HIS A 23 -3.90 -6.52 3.22
CA HIS A 23 -5.13 -7.02 3.84
C HIS A 23 -6.14 -5.90 4.06
N ALA A 24 -5.72 -4.76 4.58
CA ALA A 24 -6.58 -3.61 4.79
C ALA A 24 -7.17 -3.09 3.48
N LEU A 25 -6.40 -3.11 2.40
CA LEU A 25 -6.84 -2.66 1.06
C LEU A 25 -7.75 -3.68 0.36
N ALA A 26 -7.85 -4.89 0.84
CA ALA A 26 -8.61 -5.96 0.19
C ALA A 26 -10.15 -5.84 0.35
N ASP A 27 -10.63 -4.86 1.09
CA ASP A 27 -12.05 -4.65 1.35
C ASP A 27 -12.53 -3.34 0.74
N SER A 28 -13.67 -3.38 0.02
CA SER A 28 -14.20 -2.21 -0.69
C SER A 28 -14.65 -1.09 0.25
N ASN A 29 -15.15 -1.43 1.42
CA ASN A 29 -15.57 -0.43 2.40
C ASN A 29 -14.36 0.30 2.99
N ARG A 30 -13.28 -0.43 3.24
CA ARG A 30 -12.04 0.18 3.71
C ARG A 30 -11.42 1.08 2.62
N ARG A 31 -11.46 0.66 1.36
CA ARG A 31 -11.00 1.53 0.25
C ARG A 31 -11.86 2.78 0.13
N SER A 32 -13.17 2.67 0.38
CA SER A 32 -14.07 3.84 0.42
C SER A 32 -13.67 4.82 1.53
N ILE A 33 -13.33 4.32 2.70
CA ILE A 33 -12.84 5.16 3.81
C ILE A 33 -11.58 5.91 3.39
N LEU A 34 -10.61 5.22 2.81
CA LEU A 34 -9.38 5.85 2.33
C LEU A 34 -9.66 6.92 1.28
N ARG A 35 -10.60 6.65 0.35
CA ARG A 35 -11.00 7.63 -0.67
C ARG A 35 -11.58 8.89 -0.04
N GLN A 36 -12.45 8.74 0.95
CA GLN A 36 -13.01 9.88 1.67
C GLN A 36 -11.92 10.70 2.37
N LEU A 37 -10.96 10.01 3.01
CA LEU A 37 -9.84 10.67 3.71
C LEU A 37 -8.86 11.33 2.75
N GLY A 38 -8.88 10.97 1.48
CA GLY A 38 -8.12 11.66 0.43
C GLY A 38 -8.52 13.11 0.24
N PHE A 39 -9.74 13.49 0.63
CA PHE A 39 -10.22 14.87 0.60
C PHE A 39 -9.92 15.65 1.89
N GLY A 40 -9.35 15.02 2.88
CA GLY A 40 -9.00 15.63 4.16
C GLY A 40 -9.47 14.81 5.36
N PRO A 41 -9.05 15.19 6.57
CA PRO A 41 -9.47 14.51 7.79
C PRO A 41 -10.99 14.50 7.97
N ARG A 42 -11.51 13.40 8.51
CA ARG A 42 -12.94 13.22 8.78
C ARG A 42 -13.16 12.46 10.09
N SER A 43 -14.28 12.74 10.72
CA SER A 43 -14.72 11.98 11.89
C SER A 43 -15.18 10.58 11.48
N VAL A 44 -15.14 9.63 12.41
CA VAL A 44 -15.66 8.28 12.19
C VAL A 44 -17.14 8.33 11.78
N SER A 45 -17.91 9.22 12.41
CA SER A 45 -19.32 9.38 12.06
C SER A 45 -19.55 9.85 10.64
N ASP A 46 -18.72 10.76 10.14
CA ASP A 46 -18.77 11.22 8.75
C ASP A 46 -18.38 10.10 7.77
N LEU A 47 -17.38 9.32 8.12
CA LEU A 47 -16.98 8.17 7.30
C LEU A 47 -18.06 7.12 7.19
N ALA A 48 -18.87 6.97 8.23
CA ALA A 48 -19.95 5.99 8.28
C ALA A 48 -21.13 6.33 7.38
N ARG A 49 -21.40 7.60 7.12
CA ARG A 49 -22.61 8.05 6.41
C ARG A 49 -22.83 7.37 5.07
N PRO A 50 -21.86 7.29 4.16
CA PRO A 50 -22.07 6.68 2.85
C PRO A 50 -21.96 5.15 2.87
N LEU A 51 -21.62 4.54 4.00
CA LEU A 51 -21.37 3.11 4.07
C LEU A 51 -22.64 2.34 4.50
N PRO A 52 -22.94 1.21 3.84
CA PRO A 52 -24.13 0.42 4.15
C PRO A 52 -23.88 -0.54 5.32
N MET A 53 -23.48 0.00 6.47
CA MET A 53 -23.16 -0.80 7.66
C MET A 53 -23.36 0.02 8.93
N SER A 54 -23.34 -0.67 10.07
CA SER A 54 -23.43 -0.03 11.37
C SER A 54 -22.18 0.78 11.70
N LEU A 55 -22.33 1.75 12.60
CA LEU A 55 -21.19 2.52 13.12
C LEU A 55 -20.13 1.61 13.74
N ALA A 56 -20.56 0.56 14.47
CA ALA A 56 -19.64 -0.42 15.05
C ALA A 56 -18.82 -1.13 13.98
N GLY A 57 -19.42 -1.45 12.83
CA GLY A 57 -18.72 -2.03 11.68
C GLY A 57 -17.70 -1.07 11.09
N VAL A 58 -18.03 0.20 10.98
CA VAL A 58 -17.09 1.24 10.52
C VAL A 58 -15.91 1.39 11.48
N VAL A 59 -16.16 1.37 12.78
CA VAL A 59 -15.11 1.42 13.79
C VAL A 59 -14.14 0.25 13.63
N GLN A 60 -14.63 -0.96 13.36
CA GLN A 60 -13.76 -2.11 13.10
C GLN A 60 -12.90 -1.93 11.85
N HIS A 61 -13.44 -1.40 10.76
CA HIS A 61 -12.68 -1.09 9.56
C HIS A 61 -11.63 -0.03 9.81
N VAL A 62 -11.97 1.01 10.57
CA VAL A 62 -11.01 2.06 10.96
C VAL A 62 -9.86 1.46 11.78
N GLN A 63 -10.14 0.57 12.72
CA GLN A 63 -9.11 -0.09 13.51
C GLN A 63 -8.16 -0.93 12.65
N ILE A 64 -8.68 -1.67 11.68
CA ILE A 64 -7.85 -2.44 10.74
C ILE A 64 -6.93 -1.51 9.94
N LEU A 65 -7.46 -0.40 9.46
CA LEU A 65 -6.68 0.60 8.73
C LEU A 65 -5.62 1.27 9.60
N GLU A 66 -5.91 1.54 10.87
CA GLU A 66 -4.94 2.10 11.82
C GLU A 66 -3.80 1.13 12.12
N VAL A 67 -4.13 -0.13 12.40
CA VAL A 67 -3.14 -1.18 12.69
C VAL A 67 -2.23 -1.40 11.47
N SER A 68 -2.78 -1.30 10.26
CA SER A 68 -2.00 -1.41 9.04
C SER A 68 -1.04 -0.24 8.82
N GLY A 69 -1.27 0.89 9.46
CA GLY A 69 -0.49 2.11 9.27
C GLY A 69 -0.93 2.97 8.09
N LEU A 70 -2.06 2.65 7.46
CA LEU A 70 -2.58 3.45 6.33
C LEU A 70 -3.31 4.72 6.78
N ILE A 71 -3.84 4.72 7.98
CA ILE A 71 -4.46 5.89 8.59
C ILE A 71 -3.96 6.08 10.02
N SER A 72 -4.14 7.28 10.53
CA SER A 72 -4.00 7.60 11.94
C SER A 72 -5.27 8.28 12.43
N SER A 73 -5.53 8.22 13.71
CA SER A 73 -6.66 8.94 14.29
C SER A 73 -6.25 9.60 15.60
N SER A 74 -6.98 10.66 15.94
CA SER A 74 -6.84 11.35 17.22
C SER A 74 -8.21 11.66 17.76
N LYS A 75 -8.34 11.61 19.09
CA LYS A 75 -9.59 11.93 19.77
C LYS A 75 -9.46 13.28 20.45
N VAL A 76 -10.33 14.21 20.07
CA VAL A 76 -10.45 15.52 20.70
C VAL A 76 -11.85 15.60 21.29
N GLY A 77 -11.95 15.65 22.63
CA GLY A 77 -13.24 15.56 23.30
C GLY A 77 -13.91 14.20 23.04
N ARG A 78 -15.11 14.23 22.45
CA ARG A 78 -15.87 13.03 22.09
C ARG A 78 -15.73 12.61 20.63
N THR A 79 -14.99 13.39 19.86
CA THR A 79 -14.86 13.17 18.42
C THR A 79 -13.52 12.52 18.09
N ARG A 80 -13.58 11.39 17.39
CA ARG A 80 -12.41 10.74 16.82
C ARG A 80 -12.29 11.15 15.37
N THR A 81 -11.18 11.78 15.03
CA THR A 81 -10.88 12.25 13.68
C THR A 81 -9.80 11.38 13.06
N CYS A 82 -10.07 10.87 11.87
CA CYS A 82 -9.16 10.04 11.09
C CYS A 82 -8.50 10.86 10.00
N ARG A 83 -7.29 10.49 9.62
CA ARG A 83 -6.54 11.08 8.52
C ARG A 83 -5.67 10.03 7.84
N LEU A 84 -5.36 10.25 6.57
CA LEU A 84 -4.41 9.38 5.87
C LEU A 84 -3.03 9.50 6.50
N ASN A 85 -2.34 8.37 6.60
CA ASN A 85 -0.93 8.33 6.91
C ASN A 85 -0.16 8.23 5.60
N GLU A 86 0.43 9.33 5.15
CA GLU A 86 1.16 9.39 3.88
C GLU A 86 2.34 8.43 3.83
N GLU A 87 2.99 8.21 4.96
CA GLU A 87 4.14 7.31 5.06
C GLU A 87 3.73 5.86 4.79
N GLY A 88 2.57 5.43 5.33
CA GLY A 88 2.01 4.11 5.05
C GLY A 88 1.62 3.93 3.59
N LEU A 89 1.00 4.93 3.00
CA LEU A 89 0.65 4.91 1.58
C LEU A 89 1.89 4.85 0.68
N ARG A 90 2.94 5.57 1.02
CA ARG A 90 4.20 5.52 0.28
C ARG A 90 4.84 4.13 0.31
N ALA A 91 4.74 3.42 1.42
CA ALA A 91 5.28 2.06 1.53
C ALA A 91 4.61 1.10 0.53
N VAL A 92 3.29 1.18 0.40
CA VAL A 92 2.53 0.40 -0.59
C VAL A 92 2.88 0.82 -2.02
N GLU A 93 2.90 2.12 -2.27
CA GLU A 93 3.27 2.68 -3.57
C GLU A 93 4.67 2.25 -3.98
N GLN A 94 5.64 2.30 -3.07
CA GLN A 94 7.02 1.91 -3.34
C GLN A 94 7.11 0.43 -3.73
N TRP A 95 6.37 -0.43 -3.06
CA TRP A 95 6.33 -1.85 -3.43
C TRP A 95 5.83 -2.04 -4.85
N ILE A 96 4.76 -1.32 -5.23
CA ILE A 96 4.18 -1.38 -6.58
C ILE A 96 5.15 -0.83 -7.62
N VAL A 97 5.78 0.32 -7.35
CA VAL A 97 6.76 0.94 -8.24
C VAL A 97 7.94 0.00 -8.48
N ASP A 98 8.44 -0.64 -7.44
CA ASP A 98 9.54 -1.60 -7.55
C ASP A 98 9.17 -2.79 -8.45
N ARG A 99 7.93 -3.26 -8.39
CA ARG A 99 7.44 -4.32 -9.27
C ARG A 99 7.31 -3.85 -10.72
N GLN A 100 6.86 -2.62 -10.94
CA GLN A 100 6.79 -2.03 -12.28
C GLN A 100 8.17 -1.91 -12.91
N LEU A 101 9.15 -1.43 -12.16
CA LEU A 101 10.55 -1.33 -12.62
C LEU A 101 11.13 -2.71 -12.94
N GLN A 102 10.84 -3.71 -12.13
CA GLN A 102 11.27 -5.08 -12.37
C GLN A 102 10.71 -5.65 -13.68
N VAL A 103 9.43 -5.42 -13.95
CA VAL A 103 8.79 -5.84 -15.21
C VAL A 103 9.42 -5.12 -16.40
N GLU A 104 9.62 -3.81 -16.32
CA GLU A 104 10.27 -3.02 -17.37
C GLU A 104 11.68 -3.53 -17.68
N GLN A 105 12.46 -3.83 -16.66
CA GLN A 105 13.81 -4.39 -16.83
C GLN A 105 13.78 -5.75 -17.53
N GLN A 106 12.82 -6.60 -17.20
CA GLN A 106 12.66 -7.89 -17.86
C GLN A 106 12.28 -7.74 -19.33
N LEU A 107 11.38 -6.79 -19.65
CA LEU A 107 11.00 -6.50 -21.03
C LEU A 107 12.17 -5.92 -21.82
N ASP A 108 12.98 -5.04 -21.24
CA ASP A 108 14.16 -4.47 -21.87
C ASP A 108 15.20 -5.56 -22.19
N ARG A 109 15.40 -6.52 -21.28
CA ARG A 109 16.29 -7.67 -21.52
C ARG A 109 15.81 -8.52 -22.68
N LEU A 110 14.52 -8.82 -22.74
CA LEU A 110 13.91 -9.59 -23.82
C LEU A 110 14.10 -8.86 -25.15
N ASP A 111 13.83 -7.57 -25.16
CA ASP A 111 13.98 -6.70 -26.32
C ASP A 111 15.44 -6.71 -26.83
N ALA A 112 16.40 -6.58 -25.93
CA ALA A 112 17.83 -6.64 -26.26
C ALA A 112 18.22 -7.99 -26.86
N LEU A 113 17.71 -9.10 -26.30
CA LEU A 113 17.97 -10.45 -26.80
C LEU A 113 17.40 -10.66 -28.20
N LEU A 114 16.15 -10.21 -28.43
CA LEU A 114 15.51 -10.29 -29.74
C LEU A 114 16.24 -9.47 -30.78
N SER A 115 16.65 -8.25 -30.43
CA SER A 115 17.44 -7.42 -31.33
C SER A 115 18.78 -8.05 -31.70
N GLN A 116 19.43 -8.69 -30.75
CA GLN A 116 20.69 -9.39 -30.98
C GLN A 116 20.52 -10.58 -31.91
N GLU A 117 19.47 -11.37 -31.74
CA GLU A 117 19.16 -12.49 -32.64
C GLU A 117 18.91 -12.03 -34.07
N ILE A 118 18.16 -10.96 -34.25
CA ILE A 118 17.90 -10.38 -35.58
C ILE A 118 19.21 -9.91 -36.23
N ASN A 119 20.08 -9.26 -35.48
CA ASN A 119 21.38 -8.84 -35.98
C ASN A 119 22.28 -10.02 -36.35
N ASP A 120 22.27 -11.08 -35.56
CA ASP A 120 23.05 -12.31 -35.85
C ASP A 120 22.53 -13.00 -37.07
N GLN A 121 21.23 -13.07 -37.29
CA GLN A 121 20.64 -13.58 -38.52
C GLN A 121 21.04 -12.77 -39.75
N HIS A 122 21.03 -11.45 -39.64
CA HIS A 122 21.47 -10.55 -40.72
C HIS A 122 22.93 -10.78 -41.11
N ARG A 123 23.81 -11.01 -40.14
CA ARG A 123 25.21 -11.36 -40.39
C ARG A 123 25.41 -12.70 -41.09
N ARG A 124 24.55 -13.69 -40.82
CA ARG A 124 24.61 -14.99 -41.43
C ARG A 124 24.14 -14.99 -42.89
N GLU A 125 23.27 -14.05 -43.25
CA GLU A 125 22.74 -13.89 -44.60
C GLU A 125 23.67 -13.10 -45.52
N GLU A 126 24.68 -12.41 -44.98
CA GLU A 126 25.75 -11.79 -45.73
C GLU A 126 26.88 -12.80 -46.01
#